data_718dc05af9afc150a2255971e57c74c0
#
_entry.id   718dc05af9afc150a2255971e57c74c0
#
_cell.length_a   1.000
_cell.length_b   1.000
_cell.length_c   1.000
_cell.angle_alpha   90.00
_cell.angle_beta   90.00
_cell.angle_gamma   90.00
#
_symmetry.space_group_name_H-M   'P 1'
#
loop_
_entity.id
_entity.type
_entity.pdbx_description
1 polymer ?
#
loop_
_entity_poly.entity_id
_entity_poly.type
_entity_poly.pdbx_seq_one_letter_code
_entity_poly.pdbx_strand_id
1 'polypeptide(L)'
;MKKIKINSTIKEVNSDNLHDLRLELGISDDTITIYKGFATDENLKLNDNDSVIFIKKGQIPKNECLKEMMAARNSPEINDALNGAKIGIAGLGGLGSSVAIALARVGVSYLKLVDFDTVDPSNLNRQQYFIDDIGKYKTQALADIIAKI
;
A
#
# COMPACT_ATOMS: atom_id res chain seq x y z
N MET A 1 -6.03 3.84 -30.78
CA MET A 1 -6.36 4.14 -29.38
C MET A 1 -6.13 2.90 -28.55
N LYS A 2 -5.57 3.03 -27.38
CA LYS A 2 -5.29 1.93 -26.42
C LYS A 2 -6.09 2.17 -25.14
N LYS A 3 -6.55 1.11 -24.52
CA LYS A 3 -7.17 1.18 -23.18
C LYS A 3 -6.08 1.01 -22.15
N ILE A 4 -5.81 2.04 -21.37
CA ILE A 4 -4.79 2.03 -20.32
C ILE A 4 -5.48 2.26 -18.98
N LYS A 5 -5.16 1.41 -17.99
CA LYS A 5 -5.57 1.65 -16.61
C LYS A 5 -4.64 2.70 -15.99
N ILE A 6 -5.17 3.90 -15.75
CA ILE A 6 -4.44 5.02 -15.17
C ILE A 6 -4.94 5.23 -13.75
N ASN A 7 -4.09 4.96 -12.77
CA ASN A 7 -4.49 4.83 -11.36
C ASN A 7 -5.64 3.81 -11.27
N SER A 8 -6.81 4.21 -10.80
CA SER A 8 -7.98 3.32 -10.66
C SER A 8 -8.95 3.37 -11.85
N THR A 9 -8.64 4.14 -12.91
CA THR A 9 -9.58 4.42 -13.99
C THR A 9 -9.04 3.95 -15.35
N ILE A 10 -9.87 3.23 -16.12
CA ILE A 10 -9.54 2.88 -17.52
C ILE A 10 -9.82 4.08 -18.40
N LYS A 11 -8.82 4.49 -19.18
CA LYS A 11 -8.92 5.57 -20.16
C LYS A 11 -8.50 5.07 -21.54
N GLU A 12 -9.14 5.59 -22.58
CA GLU A 12 -8.68 5.46 -23.95
C GLU A 12 -7.68 6.58 -24.26
N VAL A 13 -6.49 6.20 -24.72
CA VAL A 13 -5.38 7.13 -24.99
C VAL A 13 -4.82 6.87 -26.39
N ASN A 14 -4.21 7.90 -26.96
CA ASN A 14 -3.54 7.81 -28.26
C ASN A 14 -2.03 7.56 -28.12
N SER A 15 -1.50 7.68 -26.92
CA SER A 15 -0.08 7.57 -26.63
C SER A 15 0.48 6.17 -26.89
N ASP A 16 1.67 6.11 -27.49
CA ASP A 16 2.37 4.85 -27.76
C ASP A 16 3.42 4.51 -26.71
N ASN A 17 3.81 5.48 -25.88
CA ASN A 17 4.82 5.33 -24.85
C ASN A 17 4.49 6.20 -23.62
N LEU A 18 5.27 6.01 -22.52
CA LEU A 18 5.04 6.71 -21.26
C LEU A 18 5.25 8.23 -21.35
N HIS A 19 6.18 8.70 -22.18
CA HIS A 19 6.41 10.13 -22.34
C HIS A 19 5.22 10.83 -22.99
N ASP A 20 4.73 10.27 -24.10
CA ASP A 20 3.56 10.80 -24.79
C ASP A 20 2.31 10.75 -23.90
N LEU A 21 2.16 9.68 -23.09
CA LEU A 21 1.07 9.56 -22.13
C LEU A 21 1.12 10.67 -21.06
N ARG A 22 2.31 10.99 -20.56
CA ARG A 22 2.47 12.09 -19.61
C ARG A 22 2.07 13.44 -20.22
N LEU A 23 2.47 13.67 -21.46
CA LEU A 23 2.09 14.90 -22.20
C LEU A 23 0.58 14.95 -22.47
N GLU A 24 -0.01 13.85 -22.97
CA GLU A 24 -1.46 13.76 -23.26
C GLU A 24 -2.31 14.03 -22.02
N LEU A 25 -1.84 13.59 -20.84
CA LEU A 25 -2.56 13.74 -19.57
C LEU A 25 -2.17 15.00 -18.78
N GLY A 26 -1.19 15.79 -19.24
CA GLY A 26 -0.70 16.97 -18.53
C GLY A 26 -0.04 16.62 -17.18
N ILE A 27 0.68 15.50 -17.13
CA ILE A 27 1.34 15.04 -15.90
C ILE A 27 2.59 15.87 -15.64
N SER A 28 2.67 16.50 -14.47
CA SER A 28 3.80 17.36 -14.07
C SER A 28 5.07 16.55 -13.75
N ASP A 29 6.24 17.20 -13.87
CA ASP A 29 7.56 16.57 -13.70
C ASP A 29 7.82 16.06 -12.27
N ASP A 30 7.14 16.63 -11.27
CA ASP A 30 7.19 16.21 -9.87
C ASP A 30 6.41 14.91 -9.56
N THR A 31 5.86 14.29 -10.60
CA THR A 31 5.03 13.07 -10.48
C THR A 31 5.86 11.83 -10.81
N ILE A 32 5.87 10.88 -9.86
CA ILE A 32 6.49 9.56 -10.06
C ILE A 32 5.58 8.70 -10.94
N THR A 33 6.17 8.08 -11.97
CA THR A 33 5.50 7.09 -12.81
C THR A 33 5.84 5.68 -12.34
N ILE A 34 4.83 4.88 -12.04
CA ILE A 34 4.98 3.44 -11.78
C ILE A 34 4.40 2.69 -12.98
N TYR A 35 5.20 1.84 -13.60
CA TYR A 35 4.80 1.00 -14.72
C TYR A 35 5.21 -0.45 -14.45
N LYS A 36 4.25 -1.37 -14.56
CA LYS A 36 4.45 -2.80 -14.26
C LYS A 36 5.07 -3.06 -12.88
N GLY A 37 4.69 -2.26 -11.87
CA GLY A 37 5.15 -2.40 -10.49
C GLY A 37 6.48 -1.71 -10.18
N PHE A 38 7.13 -1.04 -11.14
CA PHE A 38 8.42 -0.39 -10.95
C PHE A 38 8.33 1.12 -11.21
N ALA A 39 8.96 1.90 -10.34
CA ALA A 39 9.15 3.32 -10.60
C ALA A 39 10.12 3.48 -11.78
N THR A 40 9.74 4.29 -12.77
CA THR A 40 10.57 4.49 -13.96
C THR A 40 10.45 5.90 -14.49
N ASP A 41 11.56 6.43 -14.99
CA ASP A 41 11.65 7.64 -15.79
C ASP A 41 11.97 7.32 -17.27
N GLU A 42 12.07 6.03 -17.61
CA GLU A 42 12.34 5.57 -18.96
C GLU A 42 11.10 5.73 -19.85
N ASN A 43 11.33 6.05 -21.12
CA ASN A 43 10.27 6.16 -22.12
C ASN A 43 9.89 4.79 -22.69
N LEU A 44 9.16 3.99 -21.92
CA LEU A 44 8.76 2.64 -22.28
C LEU A 44 7.50 2.62 -23.15
N LYS A 45 7.45 1.64 -24.07
CA LYS A 45 6.28 1.42 -24.94
C LYS A 45 5.08 0.93 -24.14
N LEU A 46 3.92 1.49 -24.44
CA LEU A 46 2.62 1.09 -23.87
C LEU A 46 1.93 0.05 -24.76
N ASN A 47 1.37 -0.97 -24.13
CA ASN A 47 0.51 -1.95 -24.77
C ASN A 47 -0.94 -1.75 -24.29
N ASP A 48 -1.89 -2.32 -25.06
CA ASP A 48 -3.30 -2.30 -24.66
C ASP A 48 -3.49 -3.04 -23.33
N ASN A 49 -4.34 -2.50 -22.46
CA ASN A 49 -4.61 -2.96 -21.09
C ASN A 49 -3.44 -2.84 -20.10
N ASP A 50 -2.38 -2.13 -20.45
CA ASP A 50 -1.32 -1.82 -19.47
C ASP A 50 -1.87 -0.96 -18.31
N SER A 51 -1.21 -1.07 -17.13
CA SER A 51 -1.49 -0.25 -15.97
C SER A 51 -0.35 0.72 -15.70
N VAL A 52 -0.69 1.98 -15.53
CA VAL A 52 0.23 3.07 -15.17
C VAL A 52 -0.31 3.79 -13.94
N ILE A 53 0.54 3.98 -12.93
CA ILE A 53 0.19 4.73 -11.73
C ILE A 53 1.04 5.99 -11.66
N PHE A 54 0.38 7.13 -11.52
CA PHE A 54 1.00 8.43 -11.33
C PHE A 54 0.83 8.87 -9.87
N ILE A 55 1.96 9.07 -9.17
CA ILE A 55 1.98 9.49 -7.76
C ILE A 55 2.59 10.89 -7.68
N LYS A 56 1.76 11.89 -7.43
CA LYS A 56 2.24 13.26 -7.23
C LYS A 56 2.77 13.41 -5.80
N LYS A 57 3.99 13.89 -5.65
CA LYS A 57 4.63 14.09 -4.35
C LYS A 57 3.81 15.07 -3.50
N GLY A 58 3.62 14.74 -2.22
CA GLY A 58 2.95 15.60 -1.24
C GLY A 58 1.44 15.73 -1.40
N GLN A 59 0.81 15.04 -2.36
CA GLN A 59 -0.64 14.99 -2.47
C GLN A 59 -1.20 13.71 -1.84
N ILE A 60 -2.25 13.87 -1.03
CA ILE A 60 -3.03 12.74 -0.52
C ILE A 60 -3.96 12.29 -1.65
N PRO A 61 -3.83 11.05 -2.16
CA PRO A 61 -4.71 10.56 -3.22
C PRO A 61 -6.12 10.31 -2.67
N LYS A 62 -7.10 10.22 -3.56
CA LYS A 62 -8.44 9.73 -3.18
C LYS A 62 -8.33 8.30 -2.66
N ASN A 63 -9.15 7.95 -1.67
CA ASN A 63 -9.11 6.65 -0.99
C ASN A 63 -9.13 5.45 -1.96
N GLU A 64 -9.85 5.58 -3.08
CA GLU A 64 -9.94 4.54 -4.12
C GLU A 64 -8.59 4.25 -4.80
N CYS A 65 -7.74 5.28 -4.91
CA CYS A 65 -6.41 5.16 -5.53
C CYS A 65 -5.32 4.84 -4.51
N LEU A 66 -5.55 5.10 -3.22
CA LEU A 66 -4.51 4.99 -2.20
C LEU A 66 -3.96 3.56 -2.10
N LYS A 67 -4.84 2.57 -2.05
CA LYS A 67 -4.45 1.14 -1.99
C LYS A 67 -3.62 0.72 -3.20
N GLU A 68 -4.03 1.13 -4.41
CA GLU A 68 -3.27 0.84 -5.64
C GLU A 68 -1.90 1.52 -5.62
N MET A 69 -1.81 2.75 -5.13
CA MET A 69 -0.54 3.49 -5.02
C MET A 69 0.38 2.88 -3.96
N MET A 70 -0.15 2.42 -2.83
CA MET A 70 0.63 1.71 -1.81
C MET A 70 1.18 0.38 -2.35
N ALA A 71 0.38 -0.34 -3.12
CA ALA A 71 0.75 -1.61 -3.75
C ALA A 71 1.60 -1.45 -5.02
N ALA A 72 1.82 -0.23 -5.50
CA ALA A 72 2.40 0.05 -6.81
C ALA A 72 3.85 -0.42 -7.01
N ARG A 73 4.54 -0.77 -5.93
CA ARG A 73 5.91 -1.32 -5.96
C ARG A 73 5.94 -2.85 -5.98
N ASN A 74 4.80 -3.49 -5.85
CA ASN A 74 4.69 -4.94 -5.95
C ASN A 74 4.25 -5.33 -7.36
N SER A 75 4.66 -6.49 -7.84
CA SER A 75 4.08 -7.02 -9.08
C SER A 75 2.60 -7.42 -8.85
N PRO A 76 1.79 -7.49 -9.93
CA PRO A 76 0.39 -7.91 -9.80
C PRO A 76 0.23 -9.26 -9.08
N GLU A 77 1.09 -10.24 -9.36
CA GLU A 77 1.05 -11.56 -8.76
C GLU A 77 1.32 -11.51 -7.25
N ILE A 78 2.26 -10.65 -6.81
CA ILE A 78 2.53 -10.42 -5.39
C ILE A 78 1.33 -9.77 -4.72
N ASN A 79 0.71 -8.78 -5.35
CA ASN A 79 -0.48 -8.12 -4.81
C ASN A 79 -1.65 -9.09 -4.67
N ASP A 80 -1.88 -9.97 -5.65
CA ASP A 80 -2.93 -11.00 -5.57
C ASP A 80 -2.65 -12.00 -4.45
N ALA A 81 -1.40 -12.42 -4.28
CA ALA A 81 -1.00 -13.30 -3.18
C ALA A 81 -1.21 -12.65 -1.80
N LEU A 82 -0.85 -11.38 -1.64
CA LEU A 82 -1.03 -10.63 -0.40
C LEU A 82 -2.52 -10.39 -0.08
N ASN A 83 -3.32 -10.06 -1.10
CA ASN A 83 -4.77 -9.87 -0.96
C ASN A 83 -5.50 -11.16 -0.58
N GLY A 84 -5.02 -12.32 -1.05
CA GLY A 84 -5.55 -13.64 -0.70
C GLY A 84 -5.04 -14.18 0.63
N ALA A 85 -3.99 -13.60 1.21
CA ALA A 85 -3.34 -14.11 2.40
C ALA A 85 -4.20 -13.90 3.66
N LYS A 86 -4.27 -14.95 4.50
CA LYS A 86 -4.87 -14.91 5.84
C LYS A 86 -3.83 -15.35 6.83
N ILE A 87 -3.34 -14.43 7.65
CA ILE A 87 -2.20 -14.66 8.55
C ILE A 87 -2.65 -14.51 10.00
N GLY A 88 -2.34 -15.53 10.81
CA GLY A 88 -2.51 -15.49 12.27
C GLY A 88 -1.20 -15.12 12.95
N ILE A 89 -1.26 -14.21 13.91
CA ILE A 89 -0.12 -13.79 14.73
C ILE A 89 -0.47 -14.07 16.19
N ALA A 90 0.24 -15.01 16.80
CA ALA A 90 0.11 -15.34 18.21
C ALA A 90 1.27 -14.70 19.00
N GLY A 91 0.91 -13.90 20.00
CA GLY A 91 1.86 -13.06 20.75
C GLY A 91 2.10 -11.71 20.05
N LEU A 92 1.63 -10.64 20.65
CA LEU A 92 1.71 -9.27 20.12
C LEU A 92 2.69 -8.39 20.92
N GLY A 93 3.77 -9.02 21.41
CA GLY A 93 4.90 -8.34 22.02
C GLY A 93 5.79 -7.63 21.00
N GLY A 94 7.09 -7.51 21.29
CA GLY A 94 8.05 -6.78 20.46
C GLY A 94 8.10 -7.26 19.00
N LEU A 95 8.19 -8.58 18.79
CA LEU A 95 8.20 -9.16 17.43
C LEU A 95 6.81 -9.13 16.80
N GLY A 96 5.79 -9.66 17.49
CA GLY A 96 4.45 -9.81 16.90
C GLY A 96 3.80 -8.49 16.52
N SER A 97 3.94 -7.45 17.35
CA SER A 97 3.40 -6.12 17.00
C SER A 97 4.11 -5.51 15.79
N SER A 98 5.43 -5.67 15.70
CA SER A 98 6.22 -5.18 14.56
C SER A 98 5.89 -5.92 13.25
N VAL A 99 5.79 -7.25 13.33
CA VAL A 99 5.41 -8.10 12.18
C VAL A 99 4.00 -7.77 11.70
N ALA A 100 3.04 -7.58 12.62
CA ALA A 100 1.66 -7.23 12.26
C ALA A 100 1.58 -5.92 11.46
N ILE A 101 2.30 -4.88 11.93
CA ILE A 101 2.35 -3.59 11.23
C ILE A 101 3.04 -3.73 9.87
N ALA A 102 4.15 -4.47 9.78
CA ALA A 102 4.85 -4.69 8.52
C ALA A 102 3.96 -5.41 7.51
N LEU A 103 3.23 -6.46 7.91
CA LEU A 103 2.31 -7.20 7.06
C LEU A 103 1.12 -6.34 6.61
N ALA A 104 0.57 -5.50 7.49
CA ALA A 104 -0.47 -4.55 7.10
C ALA A 104 0.03 -3.56 6.04
N ARG A 105 1.24 -3.01 6.22
CA ARG A 105 1.84 -2.04 5.27
C ARG A 105 2.15 -2.64 3.90
N VAL A 106 2.50 -3.91 3.81
CA VAL A 106 2.71 -4.57 2.50
C VAL A 106 1.41 -5.01 1.83
N GLY A 107 0.25 -4.86 2.50
CA GLY A 107 -1.05 -5.10 1.89
C GLY A 107 -1.68 -6.45 2.19
N VAL A 108 -1.24 -7.16 3.24
CA VAL A 108 -1.97 -8.37 3.70
C VAL A 108 -3.37 -7.97 4.17
N SER A 109 -4.39 -8.51 3.50
CA SER A 109 -5.78 -8.07 3.71
C SER A 109 -6.45 -8.66 4.95
N TYR A 110 -5.93 -9.74 5.52
CA TYR A 110 -6.50 -10.37 6.70
C TYR A 110 -5.43 -10.79 7.70
N LEU A 111 -5.47 -10.17 8.89
CA LEU A 111 -4.63 -10.52 10.04
C LEU A 111 -5.52 -10.97 11.20
N LYS A 112 -5.27 -12.17 11.73
CA LYS A 112 -5.86 -12.65 12.98
C LYS A 112 -4.86 -12.43 14.11
N LEU A 113 -5.17 -11.51 15.00
CA LEU A 113 -4.32 -11.14 16.14
C LEU A 113 -4.74 -11.93 17.39
N VAL A 114 -3.80 -12.58 18.06
CA VAL A 114 -4.04 -13.38 19.26
C VAL A 114 -3.03 -13.02 20.33
N ASP A 115 -3.52 -12.48 21.44
CA ASP A 115 -2.75 -12.17 22.65
C ASP A 115 -3.77 -12.02 23.81
N PHE A 116 -3.39 -12.37 25.02
CA PHE A 116 -4.24 -12.24 26.20
C PHE A 116 -3.86 -11.08 27.11
N ASP A 117 -2.71 -10.43 26.83
CA ASP A 117 -2.19 -9.34 27.62
C ASP A 117 -2.85 -8.00 27.32
N THR A 118 -2.74 -7.09 28.28
CA THR A 118 -2.95 -5.65 28.08
C THR A 118 -1.63 -4.93 27.81
N VAL A 119 -1.71 -3.73 27.28
CA VAL A 119 -0.57 -2.84 27.09
C VAL A 119 -0.12 -2.28 28.43
N ASP A 120 1.14 -2.46 28.77
CA ASP A 120 1.79 -1.98 29.97
C ASP A 120 2.83 -0.89 29.63
N PRO A 121 3.08 0.12 30.50
CA PRO A 121 4.09 1.14 30.26
C PRO A 121 5.47 0.59 29.89
N SER A 122 5.88 -0.55 30.51
CA SER A 122 7.16 -1.20 30.19
C SER A 122 7.23 -1.80 28.78
N ASN A 123 6.10 -1.93 28.09
CA ASN A 123 6.05 -2.44 26.73
C ASN A 123 6.46 -1.39 25.68
N LEU A 124 6.27 -0.10 25.99
CA LEU A 124 6.42 1.00 25.02
C LEU A 124 7.86 1.18 24.52
N ASN A 125 8.84 0.63 25.19
CA ASN A 125 10.25 0.71 24.77
C ASN A 125 10.61 -0.19 23.56
N ARG A 126 9.75 -1.19 23.24
CA ARG A 126 10.05 -2.19 22.18
C ARG A 126 8.84 -2.74 21.43
N GLN A 127 7.60 -2.37 21.85
CA GLN A 127 6.36 -2.79 21.20
C GLN A 127 5.73 -1.60 20.49
N GLN A 128 4.88 -1.85 19.53
CA GLN A 128 4.33 -0.85 18.61
C GLN A 128 3.07 -0.14 19.15
N TYR A 129 3.00 0.04 20.46
CA TYR A 129 1.89 0.72 21.14
C TYR A 129 2.25 2.14 21.52
N PHE A 130 1.24 2.94 21.77
CA PHE A 130 1.37 4.33 22.21
C PHE A 130 0.90 4.52 23.65
N ILE A 131 1.18 5.68 24.25
CA ILE A 131 0.79 6.02 25.63
C ILE A 131 -0.72 5.85 25.82
N ASP A 132 -1.53 6.25 24.83
CA ASP A 132 -3.00 6.16 24.88
C ASP A 132 -3.54 4.72 24.78
N ASP A 133 -2.68 3.76 24.56
CA ASP A 133 -3.03 2.33 24.50
C ASP A 133 -2.84 1.62 25.83
N ILE A 134 -2.19 2.25 26.81
CA ILE A 134 -1.95 1.64 28.12
C ILE A 134 -3.29 1.20 28.74
N GLY A 135 -3.32 -0.08 29.19
CA GLY A 135 -4.49 -0.71 29.79
C GLY A 135 -5.46 -1.35 28.79
N LYS A 136 -5.39 -1.06 27.49
CA LYS A 136 -6.17 -1.79 26.47
C LYS A 136 -5.61 -3.18 26.24
N TYR A 137 -6.46 -4.12 25.82
CA TYR A 137 -5.96 -5.39 25.30
C TYR A 137 -5.05 -5.16 24.09
N LYS A 138 -3.91 -5.85 24.02
CA LYS A 138 -2.96 -5.74 22.91
C LYS A 138 -3.59 -5.99 21.55
N THR A 139 -4.52 -6.95 21.49
CA THR A 139 -5.28 -7.26 20.26
C THR A 139 -6.08 -6.07 19.77
N GLN A 140 -6.79 -5.37 20.67
CA GLN A 140 -7.60 -4.21 20.32
C GLN A 140 -6.71 -3.02 19.94
N ALA A 141 -5.71 -2.69 20.76
CA ALA A 141 -4.81 -1.59 20.51
C ALA A 141 -4.10 -1.74 19.15
N LEU A 142 -3.59 -2.94 18.84
CA LEU A 142 -2.93 -3.18 17.57
C LEU A 142 -3.88 -3.16 16.37
N ALA A 143 -5.11 -3.64 16.53
CA ALA A 143 -6.13 -3.54 15.50
C ALA A 143 -6.47 -2.06 15.17
N ASP A 144 -6.60 -1.21 16.20
CA ASP A 144 -6.87 0.23 16.04
C ASP A 144 -5.70 0.96 15.34
N ILE A 145 -4.46 0.53 15.59
CA ILE A 145 -3.26 1.06 14.92
C ILE A 145 -3.26 0.63 13.44
N ILE A 146 -3.51 -0.66 13.17
CA ILE A 146 -3.54 -1.21 11.82
C ILE A 146 -4.66 -0.58 10.98
N ALA A 147 -5.79 -0.26 11.57
CA ALA A 147 -6.90 0.40 10.88
C ALA A 147 -6.57 1.82 10.34
N LYS A 148 -5.44 2.39 10.76
CA LYS A 148 -4.93 3.69 10.27
C LYS A 148 -3.92 3.54 9.13
N ILE A 149 -3.57 2.31 8.78
CA ILE A 149 -2.65 1.96 7.69
C ILE A 149 -3.43 1.67 6.42
#